data_3d3110c9982cfa6efba448f7eaff6b92
#
_entry.id   3d3110c9982cfa6efba448f7eaff6b92
#
_cell.length_a   1.000
_cell.length_b   1.000
_cell.length_c   1.000
_cell.angle_alpha   90.00
_cell.angle_beta   90.00
_cell.angle_gamma   90.00
#
_symmetry.space_group_name_H-M   'P 1'
#
loop_
_entity.id
_entity.type
_entity.pdbx_description
1 polymer ?
#
loop_
_entity_poly.entity_id
_entity_poly.type
_entity_poly.pdbx_seq_one_letter_code
_entity_poly.pdbx_strand_id
1 'polypeptide(L)'
;MVPKINYSTNILSYHISDLRYRGRICIFGLMKAFSVEQLIDGIQSGDKRLLGKAITLIESKKTEHRELAEKLLKEILPFTGNSVRIGITGVPGAGKSTFIENFGRLLLKTGKKVAVLAIDPSSSLHKGSILGDKTRMEELSREENAFIRPSPSSGFLGGVANTTFETMLLCEAAGYDTILIETVGVGQSEVLVSDITDVFLFLKIIGGGDELQGIKRGIMEMVDIIFINKVEGDNQQKAKNTKLELLRALHFLPSKEKNWKKSSSSGHRPKFFAP
;
A
#
# COMPACT_ATOMS: atom_id res chain seq x y z
N MET A 1 7.24 39.29 -30.59
CA MET A 1 8.70 39.41 -30.34
C MET A 1 8.95 39.00 -28.88
N VAL A 2 9.49 37.81 -28.68
CA VAL A 2 9.75 37.27 -27.31
C VAL A 2 11.24 37.42 -27.05
N PRO A 3 11.66 38.05 -25.94
CA PRO A 3 13.08 38.22 -25.66
C PRO A 3 13.69 36.90 -25.19
N LYS A 4 14.83 36.52 -25.79
CA LYS A 4 15.71 35.43 -25.34
C LYS A 4 16.35 35.82 -24.01
N ILE A 5 16.09 35.05 -22.96
CA ILE A 5 16.74 35.21 -21.65
C ILE A 5 18.02 34.38 -21.65
N ASN A 6 19.14 35.05 -21.47
CA ASN A 6 20.47 34.49 -21.38
C ASN A 6 20.73 34.03 -19.94
N TYR A 7 21.02 32.73 -19.71
CA TYR A 7 21.31 32.16 -18.40
C TYR A 7 22.80 32.34 -18.08
N SER A 8 23.14 33.40 -17.40
CA SER A 8 24.40 33.46 -16.61
C SER A 8 24.16 34.29 -15.37
N THR A 9 24.32 33.62 -14.23
CA THR A 9 24.67 34.14 -12.91
C THR A 9 23.96 35.43 -12.44
N ASN A 10 22.84 35.29 -11.67
CA ASN A 10 22.58 36.00 -10.41
C ASN A 10 21.16 35.68 -9.92
N ILE A 11 21.05 34.71 -9.02
CA ILE A 11 19.82 34.45 -8.25
C ILE A 11 20.01 35.17 -6.91
N LEU A 12 19.49 36.36 -6.78
CA LEU A 12 19.06 36.92 -5.49
C LEU A 12 18.32 38.27 -5.75
N SER A 13 17.08 38.31 -5.31
CA SER A 13 16.12 39.43 -5.29
C SER A 13 14.98 39.34 -6.30
N TYR A 14 14.01 38.48 -6.00
CA TYR A 14 12.63 38.74 -6.43
C TYR A 14 11.78 39.02 -5.19
N HIS A 15 11.24 40.22 -5.10
CA HIS A 15 10.27 40.64 -4.10
C HIS A 15 8.96 39.83 -4.28
N ILE A 16 8.38 39.40 -3.17
CA ILE A 16 7.11 38.61 -3.08
C ILE A 16 5.88 39.39 -3.62
N SER A 17 6.03 40.66 -4.02
CA SER A 17 4.92 41.48 -4.51
C SER A 17 4.41 41.19 -5.93
N ASP A 18 5.17 40.46 -6.76
CA ASP A 18 4.80 40.26 -8.19
C ASP A 18 4.10 38.94 -8.51
N LEU A 19 3.70 38.16 -7.48
CA LEU A 19 3.07 36.84 -7.62
C LEU A 19 1.54 36.87 -7.73
N ARG A 20 0.92 38.04 -8.07
CA ARG A 20 -0.52 38.11 -8.32
C ARG A 20 -0.84 38.16 -9.82
N TYR A 21 -0.57 37.09 -10.54
CA TYR A 21 -1.21 36.89 -11.83
C TYR A 21 -1.56 35.42 -12.09
N ARG A 22 -2.87 35.16 -12.09
CA ARG A 22 -3.55 33.90 -12.47
C ARG A 22 -3.15 32.60 -11.75
N GLY A 23 -3.65 32.40 -10.50
CA GLY A 23 -4.23 31.13 -10.01
C GLY A 23 -3.54 29.78 -10.25
N ARG A 24 -2.28 29.74 -10.70
CA ARG A 24 -1.46 28.54 -10.79
C ARG A 24 -0.08 28.84 -10.25
N ILE A 25 0.10 28.61 -8.95
CA ILE A 25 1.45 28.56 -8.40
C ILE A 25 2.11 27.31 -8.99
N CYS A 26 2.92 27.49 -10.03
CA CYS A 26 3.84 26.47 -10.50
C CYS A 26 4.95 26.31 -9.46
N ILE A 27 4.77 25.46 -8.47
CA ILE A 27 5.84 24.98 -7.57
C ILE A 27 6.74 24.01 -8.37
N PHE A 28 7.17 24.40 -9.56
CA PHE A 28 7.99 23.57 -10.45
C PHE A 28 9.46 23.95 -10.45
N GLY A 29 9.92 24.74 -9.48
CA GLY A 29 11.23 25.40 -9.55
C GLY A 29 12.29 24.97 -8.54
N LEU A 30 12.07 24.04 -7.60
CA LEU A 30 13.07 23.72 -6.57
C LEU A 30 13.03 22.23 -6.11
N MET A 31 12.88 21.30 -7.03
CA MET A 31 13.35 19.95 -6.74
C MET A 31 14.85 19.90 -7.08
N LYS A 32 15.73 20.17 -6.10
CA LYS A 32 17.10 19.69 -6.16
C LYS A 32 17.03 18.21 -6.53
N ALA A 33 17.54 17.87 -7.70
CA ALA A 33 17.63 16.47 -8.10
C ALA A 33 18.54 15.79 -7.08
N PHE A 34 17.98 14.89 -6.25
CA PHE A 34 18.78 14.08 -5.35
C PHE A 34 19.52 13.06 -6.19
N SER A 35 20.80 12.88 -5.89
CA SER A 35 21.53 11.78 -6.49
C SER A 35 21.00 10.43 -5.98
N VAL A 36 21.24 9.35 -6.73
CA VAL A 36 20.80 8.00 -6.31
C VAL A 36 21.45 7.64 -4.97
N GLU A 37 22.72 8.02 -4.77
CA GLU A 37 23.46 7.80 -3.53
C GLU A 37 22.79 8.51 -2.34
N GLN A 38 22.36 9.76 -2.50
CA GLN A 38 21.64 10.49 -1.46
C GLN A 38 20.28 9.85 -1.12
N LEU A 39 19.59 9.27 -2.11
CA LEU A 39 18.36 8.53 -1.88
C LEU A 39 18.63 7.24 -1.10
N ILE A 40 19.68 6.50 -1.42
CA ILE A 40 20.08 5.27 -0.74
C ILE A 40 20.41 5.56 0.72
N ASP A 41 21.28 6.55 0.98
CA ASP A 41 21.67 6.95 2.34
C ASP A 41 20.46 7.36 3.16
N GLY A 42 19.54 8.12 2.55
CA GLY A 42 18.31 8.55 3.19
C GLY A 42 17.35 7.40 3.49
N ILE A 43 17.22 6.42 2.59
CA ILE A 43 16.41 5.22 2.81
C ILE A 43 16.98 4.41 3.97
N GLN A 44 18.28 4.13 3.98
CA GLN A 44 18.96 3.34 5.00
C GLN A 44 18.93 4.02 6.37
N SER A 45 18.96 5.35 6.41
CA SER A 45 18.81 6.12 7.67
C SER A 45 17.36 6.26 8.14
N GLY A 46 16.37 5.77 7.36
CA GLY A 46 14.95 5.85 7.69
C GLY A 46 14.31 7.22 7.45
N ASP A 47 14.93 8.09 6.62
CA ASP A 47 14.32 9.38 6.24
C ASP A 47 13.07 9.16 5.38
N LYS A 48 11.89 9.32 5.99
CA LYS A 48 10.59 9.17 5.31
C LYS A 48 10.41 10.10 4.11
N ARG A 49 11.04 11.27 4.13
CA ARG A 49 10.95 12.24 3.03
C ARG A 49 11.74 11.74 1.82
N LEU A 50 12.94 11.20 2.04
CA LEU A 50 13.78 10.63 0.97
C LEU A 50 13.18 9.32 0.46
N LEU A 51 12.63 8.47 1.34
CA LEU A 51 11.83 7.32 0.95
C LEU A 51 10.65 7.71 0.04
N GLY A 52 9.88 8.74 0.41
CA GLY A 52 8.78 9.24 -0.42
C GLY A 52 9.23 9.76 -1.79
N LYS A 53 10.42 10.35 -1.89
CA LYS A 53 10.99 10.79 -3.18
C LYS A 53 11.49 9.63 -4.03
N ALA A 54 12.12 8.63 -3.41
CA ALA A 54 12.52 7.40 -4.06
C ALA A 54 11.32 6.66 -4.67
N ILE A 55 10.21 6.55 -3.92
CA ILE A 55 8.96 5.98 -4.43
C ILE A 55 8.42 6.81 -5.60
N THR A 56 8.44 8.14 -5.51
CA THR A 56 8.01 9.01 -6.61
C THR A 56 8.88 8.85 -7.87
N LEU A 57 10.17 8.58 -7.71
CA LEU A 57 11.08 8.29 -8.81
C LEU A 57 10.68 6.98 -9.51
N ILE A 58 10.38 5.93 -8.75
CA ILE A 58 9.93 4.63 -9.30
C ILE A 58 8.57 4.76 -9.98
N GLU A 59 7.63 5.51 -9.40
CA GLU A 59 6.29 5.76 -9.96
C GLU A 59 6.32 6.63 -11.24
N SER A 60 7.46 7.22 -11.57
CA SER A 60 7.58 8.16 -12.68
C SER A 60 7.58 7.46 -14.04
N LYS A 61 6.79 7.98 -14.98
CA LYS A 61 6.72 7.51 -16.38
C LYS A 61 7.76 8.15 -17.30
N LYS A 62 8.63 9.04 -16.78
CA LYS A 62 9.65 9.71 -17.58
C LYS A 62 10.81 8.75 -17.88
N THR A 63 11.25 8.71 -19.13
CA THR A 63 12.36 7.83 -19.56
C THR A 63 13.64 8.10 -18.79
N GLU A 64 13.97 9.37 -18.51
CA GLU A 64 15.13 9.79 -17.74
C GLU A 64 15.12 9.25 -16.28
N HIS A 65 13.94 9.05 -15.70
CA HIS A 65 13.79 8.52 -14.34
C HIS A 65 13.93 7.00 -14.28
N ARG A 66 13.72 6.31 -15.39
CA ARG A 66 13.76 4.86 -15.44
C ARG A 66 15.15 4.29 -15.14
N GLU A 67 16.18 4.84 -15.76
CA GLU A 67 17.58 4.42 -15.51
C GLU A 67 17.99 4.68 -14.06
N LEU A 68 17.58 5.82 -13.49
CA LEU A 68 17.83 6.15 -12.09
C LEU A 68 17.09 5.23 -11.13
N ALA A 69 15.83 4.87 -11.45
CA ALA A 69 15.02 3.94 -10.67
C ALA A 69 15.62 2.52 -10.69
N GLU A 70 16.06 2.03 -11.85
CA GLU A 70 16.71 0.73 -12.00
C GLU A 70 18.03 0.68 -11.19
N LYS A 71 18.86 1.74 -11.26
CA LYS A 71 20.08 1.85 -10.44
C LYS A 71 19.75 1.83 -8.96
N LEU A 72 18.76 2.64 -8.52
CA LEU A 72 18.33 2.70 -7.12
C LEU A 72 17.86 1.34 -6.62
N LEU A 73 16.98 0.66 -7.36
CA LEU A 73 16.47 -0.66 -7.01
C LEU A 73 17.59 -1.69 -6.87
N LYS A 74 18.54 -1.71 -7.81
CA LYS A 74 19.69 -2.64 -7.77
C LYS A 74 20.51 -2.44 -6.50
N GLU A 75 20.77 -1.22 -6.12
CA GLU A 75 21.60 -0.89 -4.95
C GLU A 75 20.91 -1.18 -3.61
N ILE A 76 19.58 -1.10 -3.54
CA ILE A 76 18.85 -1.38 -2.30
C ILE A 76 18.54 -2.86 -2.07
N LEU A 77 18.60 -3.71 -3.11
CA LEU A 77 18.27 -5.14 -3.01
C LEU A 77 18.96 -5.88 -1.85
N PRO A 78 20.25 -5.64 -1.53
CA PRO A 78 20.92 -6.32 -0.41
C PRO A 78 20.29 -6.04 0.96
N PHE A 79 19.49 -4.98 1.08
CA PHE A 79 18.86 -4.53 2.32
C PHE A 79 17.38 -4.91 2.44
N THR A 80 16.90 -5.77 1.51
CA THR A 80 15.49 -6.20 1.44
C THR A 80 15.29 -7.64 1.94
N GLY A 81 14.03 -8.08 2.03
CA GLY A 81 13.67 -9.48 2.32
C GLY A 81 13.45 -9.80 3.79
N ASN A 82 13.50 -8.81 4.70
CA ASN A 82 13.36 -9.02 6.14
C ASN A 82 12.01 -8.56 6.72
N SER A 83 11.03 -8.26 5.89
CA SER A 83 9.69 -7.86 6.33
C SER A 83 8.66 -8.98 6.24
N VAL A 84 7.55 -8.82 6.96
CA VAL A 84 6.31 -9.57 6.76
C VAL A 84 5.36 -8.73 5.92
N ARG A 85 4.92 -9.26 4.78
CA ARG A 85 4.05 -8.58 3.81
C ARG A 85 2.63 -9.11 3.94
N ILE A 86 1.69 -8.23 4.27
CA ILE A 86 0.29 -8.62 4.53
C ILE A 86 -0.62 -7.87 3.55
N GLY A 87 -1.22 -8.60 2.62
CA GLY A 87 -2.26 -8.08 1.74
C GLY A 87 -3.60 -8.08 2.46
N ILE A 88 -4.36 -7.00 2.34
CA ILE A 88 -5.64 -6.81 3.00
C ILE A 88 -6.68 -6.44 1.96
N THR A 89 -7.68 -7.30 1.80
CA THR A 89 -8.80 -7.09 0.89
C THR A 89 -10.14 -7.24 1.59
N GLY A 90 -11.20 -6.90 0.92
CA GLY A 90 -12.58 -6.96 1.40
C GLY A 90 -13.45 -5.94 0.68
N VAL A 91 -14.75 -6.14 0.71
CA VAL A 91 -15.70 -5.25 0.03
C VAL A 91 -15.57 -3.78 0.50
N PRO A 92 -15.98 -2.81 -0.32
CA PRO A 92 -16.09 -1.42 0.13
C PRO A 92 -16.94 -1.33 1.42
N GLY A 93 -16.48 -0.55 2.40
CA GLY A 93 -17.16 -0.45 3.70
C GLY A 93 -16.90 -1.59 4.68
N ALA A 94 -16.09 -2.59 4.35
CA ALA A 94 -15.69 -3.68 5.26
C ALA A 94 -14.89 -3.21 6.48
N GLY A 95 -14.39 -1.97 6.47
CA GLY A 95 -13.60 -1.41 7.56
C GLY A 95 -12.10 -1.70 7.42
N LYS A 96 -11.60 -1.89 6.20
CA LYS A 96 -10.18 -2.17 5.93
C LYS A 96 -9.25 -1.11 6.52
N SER A 97 -9.49 0.17 6.24
CA SER A 97 -8.64 1.26 6.73
C SER A 97 -8.68 1.35 8.27
N THR A 98 -9.86 1.14 8.89
CA THR A 98 -9.99 1.09 10.37
C THR A 98 -9.24 -0.11 10.96
N PHE A 99 -9.31 -1.27 10.29
CA PHE A 99 -8.54 -2.44 10.69
C PHE A 99 -7.04 -2.18 10.61
N ILE A 100 -6.57 -1.58 9.50
CA ILE A 100 -5.15 -1.23 9.29
C ILE A 100 -4.67 -0.23 10.34
N GLU A 101 -5.47 0.78 10.66
CA GLU A 101 -5.20 1.76 11.72
C GLU A 101 -4.94 1.08 13.07
N ASN A 102 -5.89 0.26 13.52
CA ASN A 102 -5.78 -0.42 14.82
C ASN A 102 -4.69 -1.49 14.83
N PHE A 103 -4.60 -2.28 13.77
CA PHE A 103 -3.59 -3.33 13.67
C PHE A 103 -2.17 -2.75 13.55
N GLY A 104 -2.00 -1.71 12.76
CA GLY A 104 -0.73 -0.98 12.65
C GLY A 104 -0.28 -0.42 13.99
N ARG A 105 -1.18 0.23 14.73
CA ARG A 105 -0.88 0.72 16.09
C ARG A 105 -0.55 -0.40 17.07
N LEU A 106 -1.20 -1.55 16.97
CA LEU A 106 -0.85 -2.73 17.79
C LEU A 106 0.58 -3.21 17.47
N LEU A 107 0.95 -3.27 16.20
CA LEU A 107 2.30 -3.64 15.77
C LEU A 107 3.36 -2.66 16.28
N LEU A 108 3.09 -1.35 16.19
CA LEU A 108 3.97 -0.31 16.73
C LEU A 108 4.22 -0.48 18.23
N LYS A 109 3.19 -0.84 19.03
CA LYS A 109 3.33 -1.13 20.47
C LYS A 109 4.25 -2.33 20.75
N THR A 110 4.43 -3.23 19.80
CA THR A 110 5.38 -4.35 19.91
C THR A 110 6.80 -3.99 19.43
N GLY A 111 7.07 -2.71 19.16
CA GLY A 111 8.37 -2.21 18.70
C GLY A 111 8.61 -2.40 17.20
N LYS A 112 7.60 -2.78 16.42
CA LYS A 112 7.69 -2.94 14.96
C LYS A 112 7.60 -1.61 14.25
N LYS A 113 8.25 -1.51 13.07
CA LYS A 113 8.06 -0.42 12.11
C LYS A 113 7.09 -0.86 11.01
N VAL A 114 6.07 -0.05 10.73
CA VAL A 114 4.96 -0.43 9.86
C VAL A 114 4.88 0.49 8.65
N ALA A 115 4.89 -0.07 7.44
CA ALA A 115 4.55 0.64 6.23
C ALA A 115 3.15 0.24 5.74
N VAL A 116 2.34 1.19 5.28
CA VAL A 116 1.02 0.97 4.68
C VAL A 116 1.04 1.48 3.25
N LEU A 117 0.74 0.58 2.31
CA LEU A 117 0.62 0.88 0.88
C LEU A 117 -0.84 0.71 0.47
N ALA A 118 -1.52 1.81 0.16
CA ALA A 118 -2.90 1.77 -0.31
C ALA A 118 -2.93 1.83 -1.85
N ILE A 119 -3.46 0.77 -2.48
CA ILE A 119 -3.61 0.68 -3.93
C ILE A 119 -4.99 1.18 -4.30
N ASP A 120 -5.11 2.40 -4.84
CA ASP A 120 -6.38 2.96 -5.30
C ASP A 120 -6.42 3.08 -6.83
N PRO A 121 -7.20 2.23 -7.55
CA PRO A 121 -7.36 2.34 -8.99
C PRO A 121 -8.04 3.63 -9.45
N SER A 122 -8.77 4.33 -8.57
CA SER A 122 -9.47 5.58 -8.91
C SER A 122 -8.58 6.82 -8.85
N SER A 123 -7.41 6.74 -8.25
CA SER A 123 -6.52 7.90 -8.03
C SER A 123 -5.92 8.49 -9.30
N SER A 124 -5.99 7.76 -10.43
CA SER A 124 -5.58 8.29 -11.75
C SER A 124 -6.49 9.39 -12.29
N LEU A 125 -7.76 9.44 -11.85
CA LEU A 125 -8.77 10.40 -12.31
C LEU A 125 -8.95 11.60 -11.38
N HIS A 126 -8.67 11.46 -10.09
CA HIS A 126 -8.90 12.51 -9.08
C HIS A 126 -7.68 12.71 -8.21
N LYS A 127 -6.95 13.80 -8.41
CA LYS A 127 -5.79 14.23 -7.59
C LYS A 127 -6.11 14.45 -6.09
N GLY A 128 -7.34 14.18 -5.65
CA GLY A 128 -7.82 14.36 -4.27
C GLY A 128 -7.78 13.12 -3.37
N SER A 129 -7.52 11.90 -3.91
CA SER A 129 -7.57 10.66 -3.11
C SER A 129 -6.40 10.53 -2.12
N ILE A 130 -5.26 11.16 -2.40
CA ILE A 130 -4.07 11.16 -1.52
C ILE A 130 -4.37 11.75 -0.12
N LEU A 131 -5.29 12.72 -0.04
CA LEU A 131 -5.74 13.29 1.23
C LEU A 131 -6.74 12.37 1.96
N GLY A 132 -7.58 11.65 1.22
CA GLY A 132 -8.63 10.80 1.79
C GLY A 132 -8.10 9.61 2.59
N ASP A 133 -7.00 8.98 2.16
CA ASP A 133 -6.44 7.81 2.86
C ASP A 133 -5.63 8.21 4.10
N LYS A 134 -4.94 9.35 4.06
CA LYS A 134 -4.30 9.90 5.26
C LYS A 134 -5.29 10.34 6.33
N THR A 135 -6.46 10.86 5.94
CA THR A 135 -7.53 11.23 6.89
C THR A 135 -8.24 10.02 7.49
N ARG A 136 -8.18 8.85 6.83
CA ARG A 136 -8.76 7.60 7.35
C ARG A 136 -7.85 6.87 8.34
N MET A 137 -6.55 7.15 8.32
CA MET A 137 -5.52 6.55 9.20
C MET A 137 -4.73 7.67 9.89
N GLU A 138 -5.46 8.60 10.51
CA GLU A 138 -4.88 9.84 11.02
C GLU A 138 -3.91 9.60 12.19
N GLU A 139 -4.26 8.74 13.13
CA GLU A 139 -3.42 8.43 14.28
C GLU A 139 -2.16 7.67 13.87
N LEU A 140 -2.31 6.64 13.02
CA LEU A 140 -1.17 5.87 12.52
C LEU A 140 -0.22 6.75 11.69
N SER A 141 -0.75 7.71 10.93
CA SER A 141 0.06 8.60 10.10
C SER A 141 0.97 9.55 10.89
N ARG A 142 0.64 9.81 12.16
CA ARG A 142 1.42 10.67 13.08
C ARG A 142 2.55 9.92 13.78
N GLU A 143 2.52 8.60 13.77
CA GLU A 143 3.51 7.77 14.45
C GLU A 143 4.87 7.81 13.74
N GLU A 144 5.94 7.92 14.53
CA GLU A 144 7.31 8.01 14.00
C GLU A 144 7.71 6.73 13.26
N ASN A 145 7.32 5.57 13.76
CA ASN A 145 7.64 4.26 13.19
C ASN A 145 6.60 3.77 12.17
N ALA A 146 5.70 4.64 11.70
CA ALA A 146 4.75 4.33 10.64
C ALA A 146 5.02 5.15 9.37
N PHE A 147 4.79 4.56 8.22
CA PHE A 147 4.85 5.22 6.91
C PHE A 147 3.59 4.85 6.10
N ILE A 148 2.85 5.85 5.61
CA ILE A 148 1.64 5.61 4.82
C ILE A 148 1.84 6.21 3.43
N ARG A 149 1.73 5.37 2.41
CA ARG A 149 1.83 5.76 0.99
C ARG A 149 0.59 5.35 0.23
N PRO A 150 -0.29 6.29 -0.15
CA PRO A 150 -1.26 6.07 -1.21
C PRO A 150 -0.51 5.95 -2.54
N SER A 151 -0.65 4.81 -3.22
CA SER A 151 -0.05 4.59 -4.53
C SER A 151 -1.11 4.76 -5.61
N PRO A 152 -0.91 5.69 -6.56
CA PRO A 152 -1.82 5.82 -7.69
C PRO A 152 -1.71 4.56 -8.57
N SER A 153 -2.81 3.85 -8.76
CA SER A 153 -2.85 2.82 -9.80
C SER A 153 -2.75 3.51 -11.16
N SER A 154 -1.67 3.28 -11.88
CA SER A 154 -1.41 3.89 -13.18
C SER A 154 -2.24 3.29 -14.33
N GLY A 155 -3.45 2.76 -14.05
CA GLY A 155 -4.42 2.32 -15.06
C GLY A 155 -4.09 1.03 -15.82
N PHE A 156 -2.88 0.51 -15.75
CA PHE A 156 -2.47 -0.78 -16.31
C PHE A 156 -2.18 -1.76 -15.18
N LEU A 157 -2.97 -2.82 -15.08
CA LEU A 157 -2.90 -3.83 -14.01
C LEU A 157 -1.49 -4.40 -13.79
N GLY A 158 -0.76 -4.73 -14.84
CA GLY A 158 0.61 -5.23 -14.74
C GLY A 158 1.62 -4.21 -14.20
N GLY A 159 1.44 -2.91 -14.53
CA GLY A 159 2.30 -1.83 -14.03
C GLY A 159 2.11 -1.52 -12.55
N VAL A 160 0.89 -1.70 -12.02
CA VAL A 160 0.58 -1.47 -10.59
C VAL A 160 1.28 -2.51 -9.70
N ALA A 161 1.28 -3.78 -10.10
CA ALA A 161 1.94 -4.83 -9.34
C ALA A 161 3.44 -4.62 -9.25
N ASN A 162 4.09 -4.28 -10.37
CA ASN A 162 5.52 -4.04 -10.40
C ASN A 162 5.90 -2.84 -9.51
N THR A 163 5.20 -1.71 -9.66
CA THR A 163 5.47 -0.49 -8.87
C THR A 163 5.18 -0.71 -7.38
N THR A 164 4.15 -1.48 -7.03
CA THR A 164 3.86 -1.83 -5.63
C THR A 164 4.96 -2.72 -5.06
N PHE A 165 5.40 -3.72 -5.82
CA PHE A 165 6.51 -4.58 -5.41
C PHE A 165 7.81 -3.80 -5.21
N GLU A 166 8.17 -2.93 -6.15
CA GLU A 166 9.34 -2.05 -6.04
C GLU A 166 9.23 -1.10 -4.84
N THR A 167 8.03 -0.56 -4.57
CA THR A 167 7.75 0.27 -3.37
C THR A 167 7.92 -0.52 -2.08
N MET A 168 7.51 -1.79 -2.05
CA MET A 168 7.76 -2.66 -0.90
C MET A 168 9.25 -2.85 -0.64
N LEU A 169 10.05 -3.09 -1.68
CA LEU A 169 11.51 -3.23 -1.55
C LEU A 169 12.13 -1.97 -0.95
N LEU A 170 11.68 -0.78 -1.36
CA LEU A 170 12.14 0.49 -0.76
C LEU A 170 11.77 0.59 0.72
N CYS A 171 10.55 0.19 1.10
CA CYS A 171 10.13 0.18 2.50
C CYS A 171 10.95 -0.81 3.33
N GLU A 172 11.25 -2.00 2.80
CA GLU A 172 12.12 -2.98 3.46
C GLU A 172 13.53 -2.44 3.68
N ALA A 173 14.13 -1.83 2.65
CA ALA A 173 15.44 -1.20 2.74
C ALA A 173 15.47 -0.03 3.73
N ALA A 174 14.33 0.64 3.96
CA ALA A 174 14.17 1.67 4.99
C ALA A 174 13.94 1.09 6.41
N GLY A 175 13.96 -0.23 6.55
CA GLY A 175 13.87 -0.94 7.84
C GLY A 175 12.45 -1.12 8.36
N TYR A 176 11.42 -1.10 7.50
CA TYR A 176 10.06 -1.45 7.91
C TYR A 176 9.92 -2.97 8.03
N ASP A 177 9.54 -3.43 9.24
CA ASP A 177 9.39 -4.86 9.58
C ASP A 177 8.10 -5.46 9.04
N THR A 178 7.07 -4.66 8.90
CA THR A 178 5.74 -5.09 8.45
C THR A 178 5.22 -4.14 7.39
N ILE A 179 4.77 -4.71 6.27
CA ILE A 179 4.20 -3.96 5.16
C ILE A 179 2.76 -4.41 4.96
N LEU A 180 1.81 -3.49 5.21
CA LEU A 180 0.38 -3.70 5.02
C LEU A 180 -0.01 -3.14 3.65
N ILE A 181 -0.64 -3.95 2.80
CA ILE A 181 -1.03 -3.55 1.44
C ILE A 181 -2.55 -3.61 1.35
N GLU A 182 -3.20 -2.43 1.28
CA GLU A 182 -4.65 -2.31 1.14
C GLU A 182 -5.06 -2.34 -0.32
N THR A 183 -5.99 -3.24 -0.68
CA THR A 183 -6.66 -3.25 -1.99
C THR A 183 -8.04 -2.59 -1.91
N VAL A 184 -8.59 -2.15 -3.04
CA VAL A 184 -9.91 -1.49 -3.10
C VAL A 184 -11.09 -2.47 -2.96
N GLY A 185 -10.84 -3.77 -3.17
CA GLY A 185 -11.87 -4.80 -3.01
C GLY A 185 -12.81 -5.00 -4.21
N VAL A 186 -12.45 -4.51 -5.41
CA VAL A 186 -13.37 -4.51 -6.58
C VAL A 186 -12.77 -5.09 -7.86
N GLY A 187 -11.64 -5.79 -7.84
CA GLY A 187 -11.10 -6.20 -9.11
C GLY A 187 -9.84 -7.07 -9.11
N GLN A 188 -9.09 -6.96 -10.18
CA GLN A 188 -7.93 -7.79 -10.49
C GLN A 188 -6.67 -7.46 -9.67
N SER A 189 -6.68 -6.38 -8.87
CA SER A 189 -5.58 -6.02 -7.97
C SER A 189 -5.36 -7.00 -6.84
N GLU A 190 -6.41 -7.75 -6.45
CA GLU A 190 -6.35 -8.75 -5.39
C GLU A 190 -5.41 -9.91 -5.74
N VAL A 191 -5.47 -10.42 -6.98
CA VAL A 191 -4.59 -11.50 -7.46
C VAL A 191 -3.13 -11.05 -7.36
N LEU A 192 -2.84 -9.86 -7.91
CA LEU A 192 -1.48 -9.32 -7.93
C LEU A 192 -0.93 -9.09 -6.51
N VAL A 193 -1.77 -8.62 -5.58
CA VAL A 193 -1.35 -8.41 -4.18
C VAL A 193 -1.14 -9.74 -3.48
N SER A 194 -1.97 -10.77 -3.75
CA SER A 194 -1.77 -12.07 -3.14
C SER A 194 -0.46 -12.73 -3.56
N ASP A 195 0.02 -12.47 -4.79
CA ASP A 195 1.26 -13.03 -5.32
C ASP A 195 2.53 -12.41 -4.71
N ILE A 196 2.44 -11.15 -4.25
CA ILE A 196 3.57 -10.41 -3.70
C ILE A 196 3.56 -10.33 -2.17
N THR A 197 2.59 -10.98 -1.50
CA THR A 197 2.45 -10.96 -0.03
C THR A 197 2.66 -12.32 0.60
N ASP A 198 3.12 -12.34 1.85
CA ASP A 198 3.32 -13.57 2.62
C ASP A 198 1.99 -14.08 3.20
N VAL A 199 1.10 -13.16 3.56
CA VAL A 199 -0.24 -13.44 4.09
C VAL A 199 -1.26 -12.58 3.36
N PHE A 200 -2.35 -13.19 2.89
CA PHE A 200 -3.46 -12.49 2.27
C PHE A 200 -4.71 -12.61 3.13
N LEU A 201 -5.16 -11.46 3.68
CA LEU A 201 -6.26 -11.35 4.62
C LEU A 201 -7.50 -10.78 3.94
N PHE A 202 -8.65 -11.42 4.16
CA PHE A 202 -9.95 -10.97 3.69
C PHE A 202 -10.81 -10.48 4.86
N LEU A 203 -11.23 -9.22 4.81
CA LEU A 203 -12.21 -8.67 5.73
C LEU A 203 -13.63 -8.88 5.21
N LYS A 204 -14.43 -9.65 5.96
CA LYS A 204 -15.84 -9.89 5.72
C LYS A 204 -16.71 -9.14 6.74
N ILE A 205 -17.77 -8.50 6.28
CA ILE A 205 -18.81 -7.94 7.16
C ILE A 205 -19.95 -8.94 7.35
N ILE A 206 -20.66 -8.79 8.47
CA ILE A 206 -21.84 -9.58 8.80
C ILE A 206 -23.03 -9.13 7.93
N GLY A 207 -23.87 -10.06 7.48
CA GLY A 207 -25.16 -9.78 6.88
C GLY A 207 -25.18 -9.50 5.38
N GLY A 208 -24.06 -9.66 4.68
CA GLY A 208 -24.03 -9.56 3.22
C GLY A 208 -24.36 -10.90 2.55
N GLY A 209 -25.60 -11.40 2.65
CA GLY A 209 -26.00 -12.70 2.04
C GLY A 209 -25.82 -12.72 0.51
N ASP A 210 -26.18 -11.66 -0.19
CA ASP A 210 -25.97 -11.52 -1.64
C ASP A 210 -24.48 -11.29 -2.02
N GLU A 211 -23.67 -10.81 -1.09
CA GLU A 211 -22.24 -10.57 -1.31
C GLU A 211 -21.41 -11.87 -1.35
N LEU A 212 -21.91 -12.99 -0.82
CA LEU A 212 -21.26 -14.30 -1.03
C LEU A 212 -21.29 -14.69 -2.51
N GLN A 213 -22.32 -14.30 -3.25
CA GLN A 213 -22.39 -14.47 -4.71
C GLN A 213 -21.49 -13.46 -5.44
N GLY A 214 -21.24 -12.29 -4.85
CA GLY A 214 -20.33 -11.26 -5.37
C GLY A 214 -18.85 -11.46 -5.02
N ILE A 215 -18.52 -12.30 -4.04
CA ILE A 215 -17.14 -12.68 -3.76
C ILE A 215 -16.72 -13.62 -4.90
N LYS A 216 -15.95 -13.08 -5.84
CA LYS A 216 -15.41 -13.88 -6.94
C LYS A 216 -14.71 -15.11 -6.35
N ARG A 217 -15.12 -16.31 -6.77
CA ARG A 217 -14.57 -17.59 -6.32
C ARG A 217 -13.03 -17.56 -6.23
N GLY A 218 -12.38 -16.88 -7.17
CA GLY A 218 -10.93 -16.72 -7.20
C GLY A 218 -10.32 -16.03 -5.98
N ILE A 219 -11.02 -15.06 -5.33
CA ILE A 219 -10.49 -14.40 -4.12
C ILE A 219 -10.42 -15.39 -2.96
N MET A 220 -11.45 -16.22 -2.78
CA MET A 220 -11.50 -17.21 -1.70
C MET A 220 -10.40 -18.27 -1.81
N GLU A 221 -9.95 -18.57 -3.04
CA GLU A 221 -8.84 -19.47 -3.29
C GLU A 221 -7.48 -18.90 -2.90
N MET A 222 -7.34 -17.57 -2.87
CA MET A 222 -6.09 -16.86 -2.56
C MET A 222 -5.95 -16.50 -1.09
N VAL A 223 -7.05 -16.43 -0.34
CA VAL A 223 -7.07 -15.96 1.04
C VAL A 223 -6.43 -16.97 2.00
N ASP A 224 -5.59 -16.47 2.92
CA ASP A 224 -5.00 -17.27 4.00
C ASP A 224 -5.76 -17.10 5.30
N ILE A 225 -6.32 -15.90 5.55
CA ILE A 225 -7.05 -15.55 6.77
C ILE A 225 -8.34 -14.82 6.41
N ILE A 226 -9.46 -15.24 7.00
CA ILE A 226 -10.71 -14.50 6.92
C ILE A 226 -11.01 -13.89 8.29
N PHE A 227 -11.15 -12.56 8.31
CA PHE A 227 -11.51 -11.80 9.50
C PHE A 227 -12.95 -11.29 9.36
N ILE A 228 -13.85 -11.74 10.25
CA ILE A 228 -15.23 -11.28 10.29
C ILE A 228 -15.28 -10.02 11.14
N ASN A 229 -15.56 -8.89 10.52
CA ASN A 229 -15.55 -7.56 11.14
C ASN A 229 -16.97 -7.09 11.52
N LYS A 230 -17.03 -6.06 12.37
CA LYS A 230 -18.27 -5.45 12.86
C LYS A 230 -19.16 -6.41 13.66
N VAL A 231 -18.52 -7.25 14.48
CA VAL A 231 -19.17 -8.20 15.39
C VAL A 231 -19.44 -7.51 16.72
N GLU A 232 -20.35 -6.53 16.74
CA GLU A 232 -20.70 -5.78 17.96
C GLU A 232 -22.15 -6.05 18.37
N GLY A 233 -22.44 -6.05 19.68
CA GLY A 233 -23.78 -6.21 20.24
C GLY A 233 -24.47 -7.50 19.81
N ASP A 234 -25.71 -7.40 19.33
CA ASP A 234 -26.56 -8.54 18.93
C ASP A 234 -26.12 -9.29 17.67
N ASN A 235 -24.99 -8.87 17.08
CA ASN A 235 -24.47 -9.45 15.84
C ASN A 235 -23.67 -10.75 16.03
N GLN A 236 -23.42 -11.19 17.27
CA GLN A 236 -22.61 -12.41 17.54
C GLN A 236 -23.22 -13.67 16.89
N GLN A 237 -24.56 -13.82 16.95
CA GLN A 237 -25.22 -14.96 16.31
C GLN A 237 -25.12 -14.91 14.79
N LYS A 238 -25.24 -13.72 14.21
CA LYS A 238 -25.05 -13.51 12.76
C LYS A 238 -23.63 -13.80 12.35
N ALA A 239 -22.64 -13.43 13.16
CA ALA A 239 -21.24 -13.76 12.90
C ALA A 239 -20.96 -15.27 12.91
N LYS A 240 -21.56 -16.02 13.84
CA LYS A 240 -21.49 -17.48 13.86
C LYS A 240 -22.09 -18.09 12.60
N ASN A 241 -23.25 -17.60 12.16
CA ASN A 241 -23.88 -18.06 10.92
C ASN A 241 -23.02 -17.77 9.69
N THR A 242 -22.50 -16.52 9.57
CA THR A 242 -21.56 -16.13 8.50
C THR A 242 -20.31 -17.02 8.49
N LYS A 243 -19.75 -17.34 9.65
CA LYS A 243 -18.62 -18.28 9.76
C LYS A 243 -18.97 -19.67 9.22
N LEU A 244 -20.14 -20.21 9.58
CA LEU A 244 -20.61 -21.53 9.10
C LEU A 244 -20.82 -21.53 7.59
N GLU A 245 -21.39 -20.48 7.03
CA GLU A 245 -21.58 -20.32 5.58
C GLU A 245 -20.23 -20.30 4.86
N LEU A 246 -19.27 -19.51 5.36
CA LEU A 246 -17.93 -19.44 4.79
C LEU A 246 -17.21 -20.79 4.89
N LEU A 247 -17.33 -21.51 6.01
CA LEU A 247 -16.74 -22.87 6.16
C LEU A 247 -17.31 -23.84 5.14
N ARG A 248 -18.63 -23.80 4.88
CA ARG A 248 -19.28 -24.62 3.84
C ARG A 248 -18.74 -24.26 2.46
N ALA A 249 -18.65 -22.97 2.13
CA ALA A 249 -18.11 -22.52 0.84
C ALA A 249 -16.65 -22.96 0.63
N LEU A 250 -15.81 -22.83 1.65
CA LEU A 250 -14.40 -23.23 1.62
C LEU A 250 -14.20 -24.75 1.53
N HIS A 251 -15.19 -25.57 1.97
CA HIS A 251 -15.10 -27.02 1.86
C HIS A 251 -15.01 -27.51 0.42
N PHE A 252 -15.58 -26.76 -0.52
CA PHE A 252 -15.57 -27.07 -1.96
C PHE A 252 -14.34 -26.52 -2.70
N LEU A 253 -13.47 -25.76 -2.02
CA LEU A 253 -12.26 -25.23 -2.64
C LEU A 253 -11.08 -26.19 -2.41
N PRO A 254 -10.17 -26.31 -3.40
CA PRO A 254 -8.95 -27.08 -3.22
C PRO A 254 -8.12 -26.50 -2.06
N SER A 255 -7.46 -27.37 -1.30
CA SER A 255 -6.56 -26.91 -0.24
C SER A 255 -5.37 -26.17 -0.87
N LYS A 256 -5.06 -24.99 -0.33
CA LYS A 256 -3.94 -24.18 -0.79
C LYS A 256 -2.63 -24.74 -0.23
N GLU A 257 -1.76 -25.24 -1.12
CA GLU A 257 -0.38 -25.56 -0.75
C GLU A 257 0.46 -24.29 -0.81
N LYS A 258 0.64 -23.62 0.33
CA LYS A 258 1.69 -22.61 0.46
C LYS A 258 2.91 -23.27 1.09
N ASN A 259 4.04 -23.24 0.38
CA ASN A 259 5.36 -23.54 0.93
C ASN A 259 5.78 -22.40 1.89
N TRP A 260 5.20 -22.40 3.07
CA TRP A 260 5.77 -21.60 4.17
C TRP A 260 7.13 -22.21 4.51
N LYS A 261 8.18 -21.37 4.59
CA LYS A 261 9.55 -21.80 4.94
C LYS A 261 9.67 -22.50 6.31
N LYS A 262 8.57 -22.77 7.02
CA LYS A 262 8.51 -23.61 8.22
C LYS A 262 7.30 -24.54 8.14
N SER A 263 7.61 -25.77 7.74
CA SER A 263 7.01 -27.05 8.13
C SER A 263 5.49 -27.11 8.34
N SER A 264 4.87 -27.78 7.48
CA SER A 264 4.08 -28.98 7.72
C SER A 264 3.29 -29.29 6.45
N SER A 265 3.38 -30.51 6.03
CA SER A 265 2.80 -31.14 4.85
C SER A 265 1.28 -31.31 4.90
N SER A 266 0.54 -30.37 5.45
CA SER A 266 -0.91 -30.33 5.43
C SER A 266 -1.39 -29.08 4.72
N GLY A 267 -2.17 -29.25 3.67
CA GLY A 267 -2.78 -28.16 2.92
C GLY A 267 -3.43 -27.13 3.85
N HIS A 268 -3.15 -25.85 3.59
CA HIS A 268 -3.57 -24.77 4.46
C HIS A 268 -4.97 -24.29 4.07
N ARG A 269 -5.91 -24.33 5.02
CA ARG A 269 -7.21 -23.66 4.89
C ARG A 269 -7.18 -22.32 5.60
N PRO A 270 -7.90 -21.30 5.10
CA PRO A 270 -7.98 -20.00 5.78
C PRO A 270 -8.38 -20.14 7.25
N LYS A 271 -7.70 -19.39 8.11
CA LYS A 271 -8.06 -19.30 9.53
C LYS A 271 -9.08 -18.20 9.74
N PHE A 272 -10.06 -18.45 10.62
CA PHE A 272 -11.11 -17.49 10.97
C PHE A 272 -10.79 -16.85 12.31
N PHE A 273 -10.86 -15.53 12.34
CA PHE A 273 -10.79 -14.75 13.57
C PHE A 273 -12.00 -13.82 13.63
N ALA A 274 -12.59 -13.71 14.80
CA ALA A 274 -13.57 -12.70 15.18
C ALA A 274 -13.08 -12.05 16.46
N PRO A 275 -13.28 -10.74 16.63
CA PRO A 275 -12.90 -10.02 17.85
C PRO A 275 -13.66 -10.53 19.06
#